data_604f6e0972c7d176f8aa2f6e31f8f197
#
_entry.id   604f6e0972c7d176f8aa2f6e31f8f197
#
_cell.length_a   1.000
_cell.length_b   1.000
_cell.length_c   1.000
_cell.angle_alpha   90.00
_cell.angle_beta   90.00
_cell.angle_gamma   90.00
#
_symmetry.space_group_name_H-M   'P 1'
#
loop_
_entity.id
_entity.type
_entity.pdbx_description
1 polymer ?
#
loop_
_entity_poly.entity_id
_entity_poly.type
_entity_poly.pdbx_seq_one_letter_code
_entity_poly.pdbx_strand_id
1 'polypeptide(L)'
;DVADELPDSFIKGIRENLDSYSDKILIGEIWEDASNKISYGKRRNYILGGSLQAAMNYPFRDLIINLLNGHRSSQDVAHQLMTLQENYPKDIFYNNLNNLGTHDTERILTMVGEKNLSVALAMLFVLPGIPCIYYGDEAGLSGGKDPENRKYFPWDNISPNVYNVYKSWTQKRLSENSLKYGEFSTFFTD
;
A
#
# COMPACT_ATOMS: atom_id res chain seq x y z
N ASP A 1 -12.33 2.21 -5.72
CA ASP A 1 -12.27 1.28 -6.85
C ASP A 1 -12.33 2.05 -8.17
N VAL A 2 -11.52 1.63 -9.17
CA VAL A 2 -11.50 2.15 -10.55
C VAL A 2 -11.33 3.67 -10.71
N ALA A 3 -10.53 4.33 -9.88
CA ALA A 3 -10.36 5.78 -9.99
C ALA A 3 -9.87 6.24 -11.38
N ASP A 4 -9.09 5.40 -12.07
CA ASP A 4 -8.61 5.69 -13.43
C ASP A 4 -9.72 5.76 -14.48
N GLU A 5 -10.86 5.09 -14.25
CA GLU A 5 -12.00 5.06 -15.15
C GLU A 5 -13.01 6.19 -14.88
N LEU A 6 -12.89 6.87 -13.74
CA LEU A 6 -13.79 7.93 -13.34
C LEU A 6 -13.27 9.31 -13.80
N PRO A 7 -14.11 10.21 -14.33
CA PRO A 7 -13.71 11.59 -14.60
C PRO A 7 -13.29 12.33 -13.34
N ASP A 8 -12.29 13.22 -13.43
CA ASP A 8 -11.84 14.04 -12.30
C ASP A 8 -12.97 14.85 -11.67
N SER A 9 -13.91 15.35 -12.50
CA SER A 9 -15.10 16.07 -12.01
C SER A 9 -16.01 15.20 -11.15
N PHE A 10 -16.11 13.91 -11.45
CA PHE A 10 -16.90 12.98 -10.65
C PHE A 10 -16.25 12.70 -9.30
N ILE A 11 -14.94 12.43 -9.29
CA ILE A 11 -14.17 12.23 -8.06
C ILE A 11 -14.25 13.49 -7.18
N LYS A 12 -14.12 14.67 -7.79
CA LYS A 12 -14.27 15.95 -7.10
C LYS A 12 -15.67 16.12 -6.49
N GLY A 13 -16.72 15.77 -7.23
CA GLY A 13 -18.08 15.80 -6.71
C GLY A 13 -18.30 14.88 -5.51
N ILE A 14 -17.69 13.68 -5.50
CA ILE A 14 -17.67 12.80 -4.32
C ILE A 14 -17.00 13.51 -3.15
N ARG A 15 -15.84 14.14 -3.38
CA ARG A 15 -15.10 14.84 -2.33
C ARG A 15 -15.93 15.98 -1.75
N GLU A 16 -16.50 16.83 -2.59
CA GLU A 16 -17.36 17.96 -2.16
C GLU A 16 -18.55 17.49 -1.32
N ASN A 17 -19.14 16.35 -1.67
CA ASN A 17 -20.23 15.77 -0.88
C ASN A 17 -19.72 15.29 0.48
N LEU A 18 -18.56 14.61 0.53
CA LEU A 18 -17.97 14.12 1.75
C LEU A 18 -17.49 15.23 2.69
N ASP A 19 -17.17 16.43 2.18
CA ASP A 19 -16.74 17.57 2.98
C ASP A 19 -17.83 18.07 3.95
N SER A 20 -19.08 17.73 3.69
CA SER A 20 -20.21 18.03 4.60
C SER A 20 -20.26 17.08 5.81
N TYR A 21 -19.46 16.00 5.83
CA TYR A 21 -19.39 15.03 6.92
C TYR A 21 -18.02 15.09 7.57
N SER A 22 -17.97 15.14 8.91
CA SER A 22 -16.71 15.06 9.65
C SER A 22 -16.06 13.67 9.47
N ASP A 23 -14.74 13.65 9.50
CA ASP A 23 -13.92 12.42 9.56
C ASP A 23 -14.08 11.45 8.38
N LYS A 24 -14.46 11.95 7.20
CA LYS A 24 -14.52 11.14 5.98
C LYS A 24 -13.31 11.38 5.11
N ILE A 25 -12.70 10.28 4.68
CA ILE A 25 -11.58 10.28 3.73
C ILE A 25 -12.00 9.62 2.43
N LEU A 26 -11.40 10.05 1.34
CA LEU A 26 -11.56 9.44 0.02
C LEU A 26 -10.21 8.90 -0.44
N ILE A 27 -10.13 7.58 -0.56
CA ILE A 27 -8.93 6.86 -1.01
C ILE A 27 -9.20 6.37 -2.43
N GLY A 28 -8.29 6.66 -3.36
CA GLY A 28 -8.41 6.20 -4.75
C GLY A 28 -7.63 4.92 -4.99
N GLU A 29 -8.20 4.01 -5.77
CA GLU A 29 -7.46 2.92 -6.37
C GLU A 29 -6.78 3.44 -7.63
N ILE A 30 -5.45 3.54 -7.57
CA ILE A 30 -4.60 3.99 -8.67
C ILE A 30 -3.37 3.11 -8.66
N TRP A 31 -3.10 2.43 -9.79
CA TRP A 31 -2.05 1.41 -9.86
C TRP A 31 -0.64 1.96 -10.01
N GLU A 32 -0.50 3.20 -10.47
CA GLU A 32 0.79 3.87 -10.66
C GLU A 32 0.96 5.07 -9.72
N ASP A 33 1.99 5.86 -9.94
CA ASP A 33 2.23 7.11 -9.23
C ASP A 33 1.07 8.10 -9.48
N ALA A 34 0.26 8.32 -8.45
CA ALA A 34 -0.93 9.17 -8.52
C ALA A 34 -0.62 10.66 -8.71
N SER A 35 0.64 11.08 -8.54
CA SER A 35 1.06 12.48 -8.71
C SER A 35 1.23 12.88 -10.18
N ASN A 36 1.52 11.91 -11.04
CA ASN A 36 1.85 12.16 -12.45
C ASN A 36 1.11 11.26 -13.44
N LYS A 37 0.14 10.49 -12.98
CA LYS A 37 -0.65 9.59 -13.83
C LYS A 37 -1.26 10.32 -15.02
N ILE A 38 -1.07 9.74 -16.21
CA ILE A 38 -1.75 10.13 -17.43
C ILE A 38 -2.75 9.02 -17.77
N SER A 39 -4.02 9.39 -17.89
CA SER A 39 -5.09 8.51 -18.31
C SER A 39 -5.96 9.23 -19.35
N TYR A 40 -6.37 8.54 -20.39
CA TYR A 40 -7.14 9.12 -21.52
C TYR A 40 -6.50 10.39 -22.12
N GLY A 41 -5.17 10.41 -22.22
CA GLY A 41 -4.41 11.52 -22.80
C GLY A 41 -4.34 12.80 -21.94
N LYS A 42 -4.75 12.72 -20.68
CA LYS A 42 -4.70 13.84 -19.74
C LYS A 42 -4.00 13.45 -18.45
N ARG A 43 -3.17 14.37 -17.93
CA ARG A 43 -2.64 14.22 -16.56
C ARG A 43 -3.81 14.32 -15.59
N ARG A 44 -3.93 13.31 -14.73
CA ARG A 44 -5.02 13.22 -13.76
C ARG A 44 -4.72 14.07 -12.54
N ASN A 45 -5.76 14.65 -11.99
CA ASN A 45 -5.67 15.56 -10.86
C ASN A 45 -6.13 14.92 -9.55
N TYR A 46 -5.63 13.72 -9.27
CA TYR A 46 -6.05 12.90 -8.14
C TYR A 46 -5.70 13.52 -6.78
N ILE A 47 -4.40 13.65 -6.53
CA ILE A 47 -3.87 14.06 -5.22
C ILE A 47 -3.44 15.53 -5.21
N LEU A 48 -2.95 16.06 -6.33
CA LEU A 48 -2.51 17.46 -6.41
C LEU A 48 -3.67 18.44 -6.51
N GLY A 49 -4.86 17.96 -6.89
CA GLY A 49 -6.09 18.76 -6.98
C GLY A 49 -6.97 18.71 -5.74
N GLY A 50 -6.54 18.02 -4.68
CA GLY A 50 -7.30 17.91 -3.43
C GLY A 50 -8.55 17.03 -3.50
N SER A 51 -8.73 16.24 -4.58
CA SER A 51 -9.89 15.35 -4.72
C SER A 51 -9.75 14.09 -3.88
N LEU A 52 -8.54 13.52 -3.78
CA LEU A 52 -8.25 12.36 -2.95
C LEU A 52 -7.32 12.73 -1.80
N GLN A 53 -7.57 12.18 -0.62
CA GLN A 53 -6.68 12.34 0.54
C GLN A 53 -5.62 11.23 0.63
N ALA A 54 -5.81 10.14 -0.10
CA ALA A 54 -4.86 9.04 -0.19
C ALA A 54 -5.11 8.22 -1.45
N ALA A 55 -4.14 7.41 -1.83
CA ALA A 55 -4.27 6.37 -2.84
C ALA A 55 -3.88 5.01 -2.27
N MET A 56 -4.37 3.93 -2.87
CA MET A 56 -3.80 2.60 -2.67
C MET A 56 -2.40 2.60 -3.24
N ASN A 57 -1.41 2.23 -2.41
CA ASN A 57 0.00 2.44 -2.74
C ASN A 57 0.59 1.24 -3.49
N TYR A 58 0.07 0.98 -4.69
CA TYR A 58 0.60 -0.07 -5.56
C TYR A 58 2.07 0.13 -5.96
N PRO A 59 2.55 1.36 -6.22
CA PRO A 59 3.98 1.58 -6.46
C PRO A 59 4.85 1.05 -5.31
N PHE A 60 4.43 1.25 -4.08
CA PHE A 60 5.12 0.76 -2.89
C PHE A 60 5.12 -0.78 -2.80
N ARG A 61 3.97 -1.42 -3.10
CA ARG A 61 3.87 -2.87 -3.20
C ARG A 61 4.87 -3.43 -4.20
N ASP A 62 4.94 -2.85 -5.38
CA ASP A 62 5.84 -3.29 -6.44
C ASP A 62 7.31 -3.13 -6.06
N LEU A 63 7.67 -2.05 -5.36
CA LEU A 63 9.02 -1.86 -4.84
C LEU A 63 9.43 -2.98 -3.89
N ILE A 64 8.57 -3.32 -2.93
CA ILE A 64 8.85 -4.37 -1.94
C ILE A 64 8.99 -5.73 -2.62
N ILE A 65 8.05 -6.12 -3.47
CA ILE A 65 8.06 -7.42 -4.14
C ILE A 65 9.28 -7.55 -5.05
N ASN A 66 9.59 -6.54 -5.85
CA ASN A 66 10.74 -6.57 -6.75
C ASN A 66 12.08 -6.58 -6.01
N LEU A 67 12.18 -5.88 -4.87
CA LEU A 67 13.36 -5.97 -4.00
C LEU A 67 13.56 -7.39 -3.48
N LEU A 68 12.51 -7.98 -2.91
CA LEU A 68 12.60 -9.30 -2.26
C LEU A 68 12.82 -10.44 -3.26
N ASN A 69 12.41 -10.25 -4.49
CA ASN A 69 12.65 -11.20 -5.58
C ASN A 69 13.98 -10.95 -6.34
N GLY A 70 14.76 -9.95 -5.92
CA GLY A 70 16.06 -9.63 -6.53
C GLY A 70 15.97 -8.95 -7.90
N HIS A 71 14.80 -8.41 -8.26
CA HIS A 71 14.59 -7.69 -9.52
C HIS A 71 15.00 -6.22 -9.44
N ARG A 72 15.19 -5.69 -8.24
CA ARG A 72 15.66 -4.31 -7.98
C ARG A 72 16.69 -4.30 -6.87
N SER A 73 17.63 -3.36 -6.95
CA SER A 73 18.59 -3.11 -5.88
C SER A 73 17.95 -2.29 -4.74
N SER A 74 18.56 -2.34 -3.55
CA SER A 74 18.14 -1.51 -2.42
C SER A 74 18.27 -0.01 -2.72
N GLN A 75 19.29 0.38 -3.50
CA GLN A 75 19.47 1.75 -3.92
C GLN A 75 18.34 2.23 -4.85
N ASP A 76 17.92 1.40 -5.83
CA ASP A 76 16.80 1.73 -6.71
C ASP A 76 15.51 1.92 -5.92
N VAL A 77 15.26 1.03 -4.94
CA VAL A 77 14.07 1.12 -4.08
C VAL A 77 14.10 2.39 -3.24
N ALA A 78 15.25 2.71 -2.63
CA ALA A 78 15.39 3.93 -1.84
C ALA A 78 15.19 5.19 -2.68
N HIS A 79 15.78 5.25 -3.89
CA HIS A 79 15.56 6.37 -4.82
C HIS A 79 14.10 6.52 -5.21
N GLN A 80 13.39 5.43 -5.47
CA GLN A 80 11.98 5.51 -5.82
C GLN A 80 11.09 5.91 -4.64
N LEU A 81 11.41 5.47 -3.42
CA LEU A 81 10.72 5.95 -2.22
C LEU A 81 10.93 7.46 -2.01
N MET A 82 12.15 7.96 -2.24
CA MET A 82 12.44 9.39 -2.20
C MET A 82 11.66 10.13 -3.29
N THR A 83 11.61 9.61 -4.51
CA THR A 83 10.84 10.20 -5.61
C THR A 83 9.36 10.31 -5.27
N LEU A 84 8.76 9.26 -4.70
CA LEU A 84 7.38 9.31 -4.24
C LEU A 84 7.20 10.33 -3.11
N GLN A 85 8.15 10.42 -2.17
CA GLN A 85 8.11 11.40 -1.09
C GLN A 85 8.16 12.84 -1.60
N GLU A 86 8.97 13.11 -2.63
CA GLU A 86 9.10 14.43 -3.26
C GLU A 86 7.87 14.80 -4.11
N ASN A 87 7.29 13.82 -4.79
CA ASN A 87 6.16 14.04 -5.70
C ASN A 87 4.80 14.19 -5.00
N TYR A 88 4.65 13.63 -3.80
CA TYR A 88 3.37 13.63 -3.08
C TYR A 88 3.32 14.78 -2.06
N PRO A 89 2.16 15.43 -1.90
CA PRO A 89 1.93 16.26 -0.71
C PRO A 89 2.21 15.45 0.56
N LYS A 90 2.88 16.07 1.55
CA LYS A 90 3.33 15.40 2.77
C LYS A 90 2.20 14.58 3.42
N ASP A 91 1.03 15.18 3.59
CA ASP A 91 -0.11 14.51 4.23
C ASP A 91 -0.56 13.28 3.45
N ILE A 92 -0.53 13.32 2.12
CA ILE A 92 -0.92 12.16 1.29
C ILE A 92 0.14 11.08 1.35
N PHE A 93 1.43 11.43 1.26
CA PHE A 93 2.52 10.45 1.36
C PHE A 93 2.45 9.63 2.64
N TYR A 94 2.17 10.27 3.78
CA TYR A 94 2.07 9.61 5.08
C TYR A 94 0.73 8.92 5.35
N ASN A 95 -0.29 9.17 4.52
CA ASN A 95 -1.62 8.59 4.67
C ASN A 95 -2.03 7.64 3.52
N ASN A 96 -1.14 7.36 2.57
CA ASN A 96 -1.40 6.36 1.53
C ASN A 96 -1.69 4.99 2.15
N LEU A 97 -2.62 4.25 1.56
CA LEU A 97 -2.98 2.91 1.99
C LEU A 97 -1.95 1.90 1.44
N ASN A 98 -1.00 1.51 2.28
CA ASN A 98 0.01 0.52 1.91
C ASN A 98 -0.59 -0.88 1.92
N ASN A 99 -0.54 -1.57 0.80
CA ASN A 99 -1.04 -2.94 0.63
C ASN A 99 0.05 -3.83 0.04
N LEU A 100 0.11 -5.09 0.46
CA LEU A 100 0.93 -6.13 -0.16
C LEU A 100 0.07 -7.14 -0.92
N GLY A 101 -1.10 -7.46 -0.40
CA GLY A 101 -2.13 -8.26 -1.05
C GLY A 101 -3.42 -7.46 -1.24
N THR A 102 -4.13 -7.75 -2.32
CA THR A 102 -5.47 -7.22 -2.59
C THR A 102 -6.31 -8.28 -3.31
N HIS A 103 -7.59 -7.98 -3.49
CA HIS A 103 -8.48 -8.84 -4.26
C HIS A 103 -8.14 -8.91 -5.76
N ASP A 104 -7.33 -7.99 -6.28
CA ASP A 104 -6.91 -7.93 -7.69
C ASP A 104 -5.47 -8.40 -7.91
N THR A 105 -4.79 -8.80 -6.85
CA THR A 105 -3.40 -9.24 -6.93
C THR A 105 -3.21 -10.65 -6.40
N GLU A 106 -2.14 -11.30 -6.81
CA GLU A 106 -1.68 -12.53 -6.19
C GLU A 106 -1.35 -12.29 -4.72
N ARG A 107 -1.55 -13.30 -3.88
CA ARG A 107 -1.30 -13.20 -2.45
C ARG A 107 0.17 -13.02 -2.15
N ILE A 108 0.49 -12.21 -1.15
CA ILE A 108 1.88 -11.87 -0.82
C ILE A 108 2.74 -13.11 -0.51
N LEU A 109 2.19 -14.09 0.19
CA LEU A 109 2.92 -15.33 0.48
C LEU A 109 3.32 -16.09 -0.79
N THR A 110 2.46 -16.07 -1.82
CA THR A 110 2.78 -16.65 -3.14
C THR A 110 3.87 -15.86 -3.87
N MET A 111 3.84 -14.53 -3.76
CA MET A 111 4.76 -13.64 -4.47
C MET A 111 6.18 -13.65 -3.92
N VAL A 112 6.35 -13.69 -2.61
CA VAL A 112 7.68 -13.54 -1.98
C VAL A 112 8.17 -14.80 -1.25
N GLY A 113 7.29 -15.78 -1.05
CA GLY A 113 7.56 -16.99 -0.29
C GLY A 113 7.69 -16.74 1.23
N GLU A 114 7.61 -17.82 2.00
CA GLU A 114 7.62 -17.76 3.47
C GLU A 114 8.92 -17.13 4.03
N LYS A 115 10.05 -17.41 3.38
CA LYS A 115 11.36 -16.89 3.79
C LYS A 115 11.41 -15.35 3.80
N ASN A 116 10.79 -14.70 2.82
CA ASN A 116 10.84 -13.26 2.65
C ASN A 116 9.64 -12.55 3.28
N LEU A 117 8.61 -13.28 3.71
CA LEU A 117 7.37 -12.70 4.23
C LEU A 117 7.62 -11.79 5.43
N SER A 118 8.49 -12.18 6.36
CA SER A 118 8.80 -11.35 7.54
C SER A 118 9.41 -10.00 7.17
N VAL A 119 10.25 -9.96 6.13
CA VAL A 119 10.85 -8.71 5.64
C VAL A 119 9.80 -7.87 4.90
N ALA A 120 8.95 -8.49 4.07
CA ALA A 120 7.84 -7.80 3.43
C ALA A 120 6.93 -7.09 4.44
N LEU A 121 6.60 -7.79 5.54
CA LEU A 121 5.78 -7.23 6.61
C LEU A 121 6.52 -6.14 7.40
N ALA A 122 7.81 -6.32 7.67
CA ALA A 122 8.59 -5.25 8.28
C ALA A 122 8.50 -3.96 7.45
N MET A 123 8.67 -4.04 6.13
CA MET A 123 8.55 -2.89 5.24
C MET A 123 7.11 -2.32 5.25
N LEU A 124 6.07 -3.17 5.18
CA LEU A 124 4.68 -2.73 5.24
C LEU A 124 4.37 -1.88 6.47
N PHE A 125 4.88 -2.29 7.63
CA PHE A 125 4.55 -1.65 8.91
C PHE A 125 5.48 -0.51 9.31
N VAL A 126 6.70 -0.49 8.78
CA VAL A 126 7.72 0.52 9.13
C VAL A 126 7.68 1.72 8.18
N LEU A 127 7.49 1.48 6.89
CA LEU A 127 7.51 2.55 5.90
C LEU A 127 6.28 3.48 6.01
N PRO A 128 6.40 4.75 5.55
CA PRO A 128 5.31 5.72 5.63
C PRO A 128 4.03 5.25 4.96
N GLY A 129 2.90 5.56 5.55
CA GLY A 129 1.57 5.20 5.10
C GLY A 129 0.80 4.38 6.14
N ILE A 130 -0.40 3.98 5.77
CA ILE A 130 -1.31 3.19 6.61
C ILE A 130 -1.26 1.74 6.14
N PRO A 131 -0.72 0.81 6.95
CA PRO A 131 -0.65 -0.60 6.56
C PRO A 131 -2.06 -1.19 6.44
N CYS A 132 -2.32 -1.86 5.32
CA CYS A 132 -3.55 -2.59 5.06
C CYS A 132 -3.23 -4.08 4.87
N ILE A 133 -3.94 -4.92 5.61
CA ILE A 133 -3.82 -6.37 5.53
C ILE A 133 -5.00 -6.90 4.72
N TYR A 134 -4.72 -7.57 3.60
CA TYR A 134 -5.74 -8.28 2.85
C TYR A 134 -6.14 -9.54 3.63
N TYR A 135 -7.45 -9.78 3.80
CA TYR A 135 -7.95 -10.90 4.61
C TYR A 135 -7.30 -12.23 4.23
N GLY A 136 -6.92 -13.01 5.22
CA GLY A 136 -6.32 -14.32 5.02
C GLY A 136 -4.80 -14.32 4.78
N ASP A 137 -4.19 -13.18 4.44
CA ASP A 137 -2.73 -13.09 4.38
C ASP A 137 -2.13 -13.34 5.76
N GLU A 138 -2.78 -12.83 6.83
CA GLU A 138 -2.41 -13.07 8.23
C GLU A 138 -2.62 -14.53 8.67
N ALA A 139 -3.47 -15.26 7.96
CA ALA A 139 -3.69 -16.69 8.19
C ALA A 139 -2.73 -17.59 7.40
N GLY A 140 -1.91 -17.00 6.52
CA GLY A 140 -0.99 -17.75 5.66
C GLY A 140 -1.63 -18.27 4.38
N LEU A 141 -2.72 -17.66 3.91
CA LEU A 141 -3.29 -18.04 2.62
C LEU A 141 -2.31 -17.72 1.48
N SER A 142 -2.15 -18.69 0.59
CA SER A 142 -1.51 -18.55 -0.71
C SER A 142 -2.56 -18.59 -1.83
N GLY A 143 -2.25 -17.97 -2.95
CA GLY A 143 -3.10 -18.00 -4.14
C GLY A 143 -2.48 -17.17 -5.25
N GLY A 144 -2.62 -17.65 -6.48
CA GLY A 144 -2.25 -16.94 -7.69
C GLY A 144 -3.28 -15.86 -8.05
N LYS A 145 -3.48 -15.68 -9.37
CA LYS A 145 -4.46 -14.74 -9.89
C LYS A 145 -5.89 -15.13 -9.52
N ASP A 146 -6.83 -14.20 -9.70
CA ASP A 146 -8.25 -14.44 -9.55
C ASP A 146 -8.68 -15.73 -10.34
N PRO A 147 -9.45 -16.65 -9.71
CA PRO A 147 -10.08 -16.57 -8.37
C PRO A 147 -9.25 -17.13 -7.21
N GLU A 148 -8.03 -17.59 -7.43
CA GLU A 148 -7.24 -18.28 -6.41
C GLU A 148 -6.84 -17.38 -5.23
N ASN A 149 -6.70 -16.07 -5.46
CA ASN A 149 -6.42 -15.07 -4.44
C ASN A 149 -7.63 -14.76 -3.53
N ARG A 150 -8.85 -15.20 -3.91
CA ARG A 150 -10.11 -14.91 -3.20
C ARG A 150 -10.68 -16.12 -2.45
N LYS A 151 -9.82 -17.04 -2.01
CA LYS A 151 -10.21 -18.22 -1.20
C LYS A 151 -10.91 -17.80 0.09
N TYR A 152 -11.76 -18.69 0.60
CA TYR A 152 -12.36 -18.53 1.92
C TYR A 152 -11.30 -18.43 3.01
N PHE A 153 -11.62 -17.70 4.09
CA PHE A 153 -10.75 -17.63 5.25
C PHE A 153 -10.60 -19.00 5.92
N PRO A 154 -9.36 -19.45 6.22
CA PRO A 154 -9.11 -20.82 6.70
C PRO A 154 -9.24 -20.91 8.22
N TRP A 155 -10.46 -20.77 8.76
CA TRP A 155 -10.73 -20.71 10.19
C TRP A 155 -10.12 -21.87 10.99
N ASP A 156 -10.11 -23.08 10.42
CA ASP A 156 -9.61 -24.28 11.06
C ASP A 156 -8.13 -24.59 10.72
N ASN A 157 -7.48 -23.74 9.90
CA ASN A 157 -6.12 -23.99 9.42
C ASN A 157 -5.30 -22.70 9.28
N ILE A 158 -5.27 -21.91 10.34
CA ILE A 158 -4.44 -20.69 10.41
C ILE A 158 -3.00 -21.09 10.65
N SER A 159 -2.06 -20.59 9.86
CA SER A 159 -0.62 -20.77 10.10
C SER A 159 -0.17 -20.00 11.33
N PRO A 160 0.23 -20.67 12.43
CA PRO A 160 0.63 -19.96 13.65
C PRO A 160 1.87 -19.07 13.42
N ASN A 161 2.81 -19.53 12.59
CA ASN A 161 4.03 -18.78 12.30
C ASN A 161 3.71 -17.46 11.59
N VAL A 162 2.91 -17.52 10.53
CA VAL A 162 2.51 -16.33 9.78
C VAL A 162 1.69 -15.39 10.66
N TYR A 163 0.68 -15.92 11.35
CA TYR A 163 -0.17 -15.13 12.23
C TYR A 163 0.62 -14.38 13.30
N ASN A 164 1.59 -15.04 13.94
CA ASN A 164 2.40 -14.42 14.98
C ASN A 164 3.27 -13.28 14.43
N VAL A 165 3.78 -13.38 13.20
CA VAL A 165 4.54 -12.29 12.56
C VAL A 165 3.63 -11.07 12.33
N TYR A 166 2.45 -11.26 11.74
CA TYR A 166 1.46 -10.18 11.56
C TYR A 166 1.06 -9.54 12.89
N LYS A 167 0.73 -10.35 13.88
CA LYS A 167 0.37 -9.89 15.23
C LYS A 167 1.47 -9.06 15.87
N SER A 168 2.72 -9.52 15.80
CA SER A 168 3.87 -8.82 16.36
C SER A 168 4.06 -7.45 15.71
N TRP A 169 4.03 -7.36 14.38
CA TRP A 169 4.17 -6.09 13.68
C TRP A 169 3.00 -5.14 13.92
N THR A 170 1.76 -5.65 13.97
CA THR A 170 0.57 -4.86 14.32
C THR A 170 0.71 -4.25 15.72
N GLN A 171 1.11 -5.07 16.70
CA GLN A 171 1.33 -4.58 18.07
C GLN A 171 2.44 -3.53 18.12
N LYS A 172 3.56 -3.78 17.43
CA LYS A 172 4.67 -2.83 17.36
C LYS A 172 4.25 -1.50 16.72
N ARG A 173 3.51 -1.53 15.61
CA ARG A 173 2.97 -0.31 14.98
C ARG A 173 2.04 0.47 15.92
N LEU A 174 1.23 -0.22 16.71
CA LEU A 174 0.31 0.41 17.65
C LEU A 174 1.04 1.03 18.86
N SER A 175 2.12 0.40 19.34
CA SER A 175 2.87 0.89 20.50
C SER A 175 3.88 1.98 20.17
N GLU A 176 4.46 1.97 18.97
CA GLU A 176 5.55 2.86 18.59
C GLU A 176 5.04 4.10 17.84
N ASN A 177 5.11 5.24 18.51
CA ASN A 177 4.69 6.51 17.90
C ASN A 177 5.54 6.93 16.72
N SER A 178 6.83 6.59 16.70
CA SER A 178 7.72 6.86 15.57
C SER A 178 7.25 6.20 14.27
N LEU A 179 6.66 5.01 14.36
CA LEU A 179 6.13 4.32 13.19
C LEU A 179 4.82 4.93 12.66
N LYS A 180 4.08 5.66 13.51
CA LYS A 180 2.81 6.29 13.15
C LYS A 180 2.97 7.74 12.71
N TYR A 181 3.84 8.48 13.38
CA TYR A 181 3.92 9.94 13.30
C TYR A 181 5.34 10.45 13.06
N GLY A 182 6.33 9.56 12.97
CA GLY A 182 7.73 9.93 12.72
C GLY A 182 7.96 10.40 11.28
N GLU A 183 9.04 11.13 11.09
CA GLU A 183 9.49 11.49 9.74
C GLU A 183 10.34 10.36 9.13
N PHE A 184 10.15 10.15 7.85
CA PHE A 184 10.88 9.15 7.08
C PHE A 184 12.07 9.80 6.36
N SER A 185 13.21 9.13 6.44
CA SER A 185 14.39 9.46 5.64
C SER A 185 15.16 8.19 5.29
N THR A 186 15.77 8.19 4.11
CA THR A 186 16.62 7.09 3.65
C THR A 186 18.07 7.43 3.91
N PHE A 187 18.84 6.46 4.40
CA PHE A 187 20.28 6.56 4.52
C PHE A 187 20.92 5.49 3.66
N PHE A 188 21.93 5.87 2.90
CA PHE A 188 22.79 4.91 2.22
C PHE A 188 24.01 4.66 3.11
N THR A 189 24.26 3.39 3.42
CA THR A 189 25.53 2.95 3.99
C THR A 189 26.28 2.16 2.92
N ASP A 190 27.51 2.55 2.68
CA ASP A 190 28.43 1.83 1.79
C ASP A 190 28.72 0.42 2.34
#